data_1e15dcc6e7d86a2d06c1c1a3d7ab7183
#
_entry.id   1e15dcc6e7d86a2d06c1c1a3d7ab7183
#
_cell.length_a   1.000
_cell.length_b   1.000
_cell.length_c   1.000
_cell.angle_alpha   90.00
_cell.angle_beta   90.00
_cell.angle_gamma   90.00
#
_symmetry.space_group_name_H-M   'P 1'
#
loop_
_entity.id
_entity.type
_entity.pdbx_description
1 polymer ?
#
loop_
_entity_poly.entity_id
_entity_poly.type
_entity_poly.pdbx_seq_one_letter_code
_entity_poly.pdbx_strand_id
1 'polypeptide(L)'
;MITGVESTTEQIIETNCLNHDHTVKVQKHFNDILFENNENNIHHNPYDQEMREFGSIENGDLIQLEKSMQEDYDGTIGTLAKDPLRNLKNLGIVLVTLASRAAIRGGLSPEISFSLSDSYIQQIEECKDLALVAPLAHKAEFQYAEMVHEIKEKQKGILKKQKNPRINKCKDCLLYTSPSPRDC
;
A
#
# COMPACT_ATOMS: atom_id res chain seq x y z
N MET A 1 13.58 24.92 15.46
CA MET A 1 14.50 25.84 14.75
C MET A 1 15.34 24.98 13.82
N ILE A 2 15.05 25.02 12.52
CA ILE A 2 15.89 24.38 11.51
C ILE A 2 17.03 25.38 11.26
N THR A 3 18.22 25.05 11.72
CA THR A 3 19.42 25.82 11.40
C THR A 3 19.71 25.60 9.93
N GLY A 4 19.36 26.58 9.12
CA GLY A 4 19.69 26.60 7.70
C GLY A 4 21.19 26.72 7.51
N VAL A 5 21.88 25.59 7.39
CA VAL A 5 23.23 25.57 6.82
C VAL A 5 23.02 25.57 5.30
N GLU A 6 23.28 26.69 4.65
CA GLU A 6 23.35 26.76 3.19
C GLU A 6 24.52 25.92 2.72
N SER A 7 24.24 24.73 2.19
CA SER A 7 25.24 23.90 1.57
C SER A 7 25.58 24.47 0.17
N THR A 8 26.86 24.59 -0.14
CA THR A 8 27.27 24.98 -1.49
C THR A 8 26.94 23.90 -2.51
N THR A 9 26.77 24.27 -3.78
CA THR A 9 26.51 23.33 -4.88
C THR A 9 27.54 22.20 -4.93
N GLU A 10 28.79 22.52 -4.62
CA GLU A 10 29.89 21.55 -4.55
C GLU A 10 29.74 20.56 -3.40
N GLN A 11 29.33 21.03 -2.21
CA GLN A 11 29.04 20.16 -1.06
C GLN A 11 27.85 19.26 -1.31
N ILE A 12 26.82 19.74 -2.02
CA ILE A 12 25.66 18.93 -2.41
C ILE A 12 26.07 17.86 -3.42
N ILE A 13 26.89 18.19 -4.40
CA ILE A 13 27.43 17.23 -5.38
C ILE A 13 28.33 16.21 -4.68
N GLU A 14 29.21 16.63 -3.78
CA GLU A 14 30.13 15.75 -3.04
C GLU A 14 29.37 14.81 -2.08
N THR A 15 28.30 15.28 -1.44
CA THR A 15 27.44 14.47 -0.55
C THR A 15 26.55 13.52 -1.34
N ASN A 16 26.10 13.90 -2.55
CA ASN A 16 25.26 13.06 -3.41
C ASN A 16 26.07 12.22 -4.41
N CYS A 17 27.34 12.52 -4.64
CA CYS A 17 28.27 11.55 -5.21
C CYS A 17 28.48 10.47 -4.15
N LEU A 18 27.63 9.47 -4.17
CA LEU A 18 27.84 8.21 -3.43
C LEU A 18 29.30 7.83 -3.65
N ASN A 19 30.06 7.77 -2.56
CA ASN A 19 31.46 7.44 -2.63
C ASN A 19 31.65 6.27 -3.60
N HIS A 20 32.50 6.40 -4.57
CA HIS A 20 32.79 5.37 -5.58
C HIS A 20 33.02 4.00 -4.93
N ASP A 21 33.61 3.98 -3.74
CA ASP A 21 33.82 2.78 -2.93
C ASP A 21 32.50 2.09 -2.50
N HIS A 22 31.44 2.83 -2.18
CA HIS A 22 30.15 2.25 -1.85
C HIS A 22 29.47 1.62 -3.07
N THR A 23 29.56 2.28 -4.22
CA THR A 23 29.01 1.75 -5.47
C THR A 23 29.71 0.45 -5.88
N VAL A 24 31.03 0.40 -5.75
CA VAL A 24 31.84 -0.81 -6.03
C VAL A 24 31.48 -1.95 -5.09
N LYS A 25 31.30 -1.67 -3.78
CA LYS A 25 30.91 -2.69 -2.80
C LYS A 25 29.50 -3.25 -3.06
N VAL A 26 28.53 -2.36 -3.40
CA VAL A 26 27.17 -2.80 -3.75
C VAL A 26 27.19 -3.65 -5.01
N GLN A 27 27.92 -3.23 -6.05
CA GLN A 27 28.02 -3.98 -7.31
C GLN A 27 28.66 -5.35 -7.11
N LYS A 28 29.73 -5.43 -6.30
CA LYS A 28 30.35 -6.70 -5.97
C LYS A 28 29.36 -7.62 -5.25
N HIS A 29 28.72 -7.13 -4.20
CA HIS A 29 27.75 -7.90 -3.44
C HIS A 29 26.57 -8.37 -4.28
N PHE A 30 26.06 -7.52 -5.18
CA PHE A 30 25.02 -7.88 -6.14
C PHE A 30 25.48 -9.06 -7.04
N ASN A 31 26.69 -9.00 -7.58
CA ASN A 31 27.21 -10.07 -8.41
C ASN A 31 27.42 -11.37 -7.63
N ASP A 32 27.87 -11.26 -6.38
CA ASP A 32 28.04 -12.43 -5.48
C ASP A 32 26.68 -13.10 -5.22
N ILE A 33 25.65 -12.32 -4.90
CA ILE A 33 24.27 -12.85 -4.70
C ILE A 33 23.74 -13.51 -5.98
N LEU A 34 23.90 -12.87 -7.14
CA LEU A 34 23.45 -13.47 -8.40
C LEU A 34 24.16 -14.78 -8.71
N PHE A 35 25.46 -14.85 -8.45
CA PHE A 35 26.24 -16.06 -8.66
C PHE A 35 25.76 -17.18 -7.70
N GLU A 36 25.65 -16.89 -6.40
CA GLU A 36 25.17 -17.86 -5.39
C GLU A 36 23.75 -18.36 -5.70
N ASN A 37 22.85 -17.48 -6.11
CA ASN A 37 21.49 -17.87 -6.47
C ASN A 37 21.46 -18.79 -7.69
N ASN A 38 22.27 -18.50 -8.72
CA ASN A 38 22.37 -19.35 -9.91
C ASN A 38 22.98 -20.71 -9.59
N GLU A 39 24.07 -20.77 -8.83
CA GLU A 39 24.73 -22.03 -8.44
C GLU A 39 23.83 -22.94 -7.60
N ASN A 40 23.05 -22.35 -6.70
CA ASN A 40 22.18 -23.09 -5.78
C ASN A 40 20.74 -23.24 -6.30
N ASN A 41 20.44 -22.77 -7.51
CA ASN A 41 19.08 -22.75 -8.08
C ASN A 41 18.05 -22.09 -7.16
N ILE A 42 18.45 -21.00 -6.50
CA ILE A 42 17.59 -20.21 -5.60
C ILE A 42 16.84 -19.18 -6.42
N HIS A 43 15.52 -19.23 -6.36
CA HIS A 43 14.64 -18.27 -7.04
C HIS A 43 13.79 -17.53 -6.01
N HIS A 44 13.58 -16.24 -6.24
CA HIS A 44 12.59 -15.48 -5.47
C HIS A 44 11.17 -15.92 -5.83
N ASN A 45 10.23 -15.60 -4.94
CA ASN A 45 8.81 -15.78 -5.24
C ASN A 45 8.44 -15.12 -6.59
N PRO A 46 7.53 -15.70 -7.37
CA PRO A 46 7.13 -15.14 -8.66
C PRO A 46 6.56 -13.72 -8.51
N TYR A 47 6.98 -12.78 -9.35
CA TYR A 47 6.51 -11.39 -9.31
C TYR A 47 4.99 -11.28 -9.53
N ASP A 48 4.39 -12.20 -10.27
CA ASP A 48 2.94 -12.23 -10.48
C ASP A 48 2.15 -12.55 -9.20
N GLN A 49 2.74 -13.25 -8.21
CA GLN A 49 2.16 -13.38 -6.87
C GLN A 49 2.03 -12.02 -6.20
N GLU A 50 3.12 -11.27 -6.15
CA GLU A 50 3.14 -9.92 -5.58
C GLU A 50 2.09 -9.02 -6.26
N MET A 51 1.96 -9.13 -7.59
CA MET A 51 0.95 -8.41 -8.36
C MET A 51 -0.48 -8.80 -8.00
N ARG A 52 -0.75 -10.09 -7.70
CA ARG A 52 -2.07 -10.53 -7.24
C ARG A 52 -2.38 -10.03 -5.84
N GLU A 53 -1.43 -10.14 -4.93
CA GLU A 53 -1.56 -9.72 -3.53
C GLU A 53 -1.85 -8.22 -3.42
N PHE A 54 -0.99 -7.37 -3.96
CA PHE A 54 -1.19 -5.91 -3.91
C PHE A 54 -2.31 -5.42 -4.84
N GLY A 55 -2.58 -6.13 -5.94
CA GLY A 55 -3.76 -5.90 -6.78
C GLY A 55 -5.07 -6.14 -6.03
N SER A 56 -5.10 -7.11 -5.13
CA SER A 56 -6.25 -7.38 -4.24
C SER A 56 -6.50 -6.22 -3.28
N ILE A 57 -5.45 -5.67 -2.69
CA ILE A 57 -5.54 -4.47 -1.84
C ILE A 57 -6.04 -3.26 -2.63
N GLU A 58 -5.45 -3.01 -3.81
CA GLU A 58 -5.86 -1.92 -4.69
C GLU A 58 -7.33 -2.04 -5.12
N ASN A 59 -7.83 -3.27 -5.25
CA ASN A 59 -9.22 -3.54 -5.58
C ASN A 59 -10.16 -3.62 -4.37
N GLY A 60 -9.64 -3.68 -3.15
CA GLY A 60 -10.42 -3.90 -1.94
C GLY A 60 -11.09 -5.29 -1.93
N ASP A 61 -10.43 -6.29 -2.52
CA ASP A 61 -10.92 -7.67 -2.62
C ASP A 61 -10.27 -8.53 -1.53
N LEU A 62 -10.94 -8.58 -0.38
CA LEU A 62 -10.50 -9.32 0.80
C LEU A 62 -10.39 -10.83 0.55
N ILE A 63 -11.29 -11.37 -0.28
CA ILE A 63 -11.30 -12.82 -0.58
C ILE A 63 -10.08 -13.19 -1.43
N GLN A 64 -9.77 -12.37 -2.43
CA GLN A 64 -8.61 -12.60 -3.28
C GLN A 64 -7.30 -12.36 -2.51
N LEU A 65 -7.27 -11.39 -1.59
CA LEU A 65 -6.13 -11.15 -0.70
C LEU A 65 -5.84 -12.38 0.16
N GLU A 66 -6.86 -12.93 0.83
CA GLU A 66 -6.72 -14.15 1.64
C GLU A 66 -6.20 -15.34 0.81
N LYS A 67 -6.72 -15.50 -0.41
CA LYS A 67 -6.26 -16.57 -1.33
C LYS A 67 -4.80 -16.38 -1.71
N SER A 68 -4.38 -15.16 -2.07
CA SER A 68 -2.98 -14.91 -2.46
C SER A 68 -2.00 -15.15 -1.32
N MET A 69 -2.39 -14.89 -0.07
CA MET A 69 -1.58 -15.20 1.11
C MET A 69 -1.46 -16.70 1.41
N GLN A 70 -2.41 -17.50 0.94
CA GLN A 70 -2.43 -18.95 1.13
C GLN A 70 -1.77 -19.72 -0.02
N GLU A 71 -1.39 -19.02 -1.08
CA GLU A 71 -0.68 -19.63 -2.21
C GLU A 71 0.70 -20.15 -1.74
N ASP A 72 1.02 -21.38 -2.09
CA ASP A 72 2.32 -22.00 -1.79
C ASP A 72 3.25 -21.84 -3.01
N TYR A 73 4.47 -21.40 -2.77
CA TYR A 73 5.46 -21.16 -3.81
C TYR A 73 6.79 -21.82 -3.46
N ASP A 74 7.43 -22.39 -4.47
CA ASP A 74 8.78 -22.94 -4.36
C ASP A 74 9.88 -21.87 -4.24
N GLY A 75 9.51 -20.59 -4.29
CA GLY A 75 10.43 -19.47 -4.19
C GLY A 75 10.88 -19.19 -2.75
N THR A 76 11.91 -18.36 -2.63
CA THR A 76 12.44 -17.90 -1.36
C THR A 76 12.22 -16.41 -1.16
N ILE A 77 11.97 -16.03 0.07
CA ILE A 77 11.96 -14.60 0.45
C ILE A 77 13.42 -14.15 0.58
N GLY A 78 13.74 -12.98 0.05
CA GLY A 78 15.10 -12.43 0.10
C GLY A 78 15.62 -12.24 1.52
N THR A 79 16.94 -12.39 1.70
CA THR A 79 17.60 -12.14 2.98
C THR A 79 18.09 -10.70 3.03
N LEU A 80 17.44 -9.88 3.85
CA LEU A 80 17.74 -8.44 4.00
C LEU A 80 18.63 -8.13 5.21
N ALA A 81 18.81 -9.08 6.11
CA ALA A 81 19.69 -8.96 7.27
C ALA A 81 20.15 -10.33 7.75
N LYS A 82 21.34 -10.38 8.42
CA LYS A 82 21.89 -11.61 9.02
C LYS A 82 21.12 -12.03 10.27
N ASP A 83 20.66 -11.07 11.07
CA ASP A 83 19.83 -11.34 12.24
C ASP A 83 18.42 -11.69 11.81
N PRO A 84 17.83 -12.82 12.25
CA PRO A 84 16.52 -13.29 11.81
C PRO A 84 15.39 -12.32 12.16
N LEU A 85 15.40 -11.71 13.35
CA LEU A 85 14.38 -10.76 13.77
C LEU A 85 14.48 -9.49 12.93
N ARG A 86 15.70 -8.99 12.70
CA ARG A 86 15.91 -7.83 11.83
C ARG A 86 15.52 -8.11 10.39
N ASN A 87 15.78 -9.31 9.89
CA ASN A 87 15.37 -9.73 8.57
C ASN A 87 13.84 -9.66 8.39
N LEU A 88 13.09 -10.25 9.32
CA LEU A 88 11.62 -10.21 9.29
C LEU A 88 11.07 -8.79 9.44
N LYS A 89 11.65 -7.97 10.30
CA LYS A 89 11.26 -6.55 10.41
C LYS A 89 11.44 -5.82 9.09
N ASN A 90 12.58 -5.97 8.43
CA ASN A 90 12.82 -5.35 7.13
C ASN A 90 11.79 -5.80 6.09
N LEU A 91 11.47 -7.10 6.03
CA LEU A 91 10.44 -7.65 5.14
C LEU A 91 9.05 -7.09 5.48
N GLY A 92 8.69 -7.03 6.75
CA GLY A 92 7.41 -6.46 7.20
C GLY A 92 7.27 -4.97 6.85
N ILE A 93 8.35 -4.18 6.98
CA ILE A 93 8.37 -2.77 6.58
C ILE A 93 8.17 -2.62 5.07
N VAL A 94 8.82 -3.46 4.26
CA VAL A 94 8.63 -3.48 2.81
C VAL A 94 7.18 -3.80 2.45
N LEU A 95 6.62 -4.86 3.08
CA LEU A 95 5.24 -5.31 2.85
C LEU A 95 4.23 -4.20 3.18
N VAL A 96 4.32 -3.60 4.36
CA VAL A 96 3.45 -2.48 4.77
C VAL A 96 3.57 -1.30 3.82
N THR A 97 4.78 -0.99 3.36
CA THR A 97 5.02 0.10 2.41
C THR A 97 4.35 -0.16 1.07
N LEU A 98 4.48 -1.37 0.52
CA LEU A 98 3.86 -1.75 -0.75
C LEU A 98 2.34 -1.77 -0.66
N ALA A 99 1.78 -2.32 0.44
CA ALA A 99 0.35 -2.31 0.74
C ALA A 99 -0.21 -0.88 0.82
N SER A 100 0.50 0.03 1.50
CA SER A 100 0.14 1.45 1.57
C SER A 100 0.04 2.08 0.17
N ARG A 101 0.98 1.79 -0.73
CA ARG A 101 0.95 2.32 -2.11
C ARG A 101 -0.17 1.71 -2.95
N ALA A 102 -0.47 0.42 -2.77
CA ALA A 102 -1.61 -0.24 -3.40
C ALA A 102 -2.94 0.38 -2.94
N ALA A 103 -3.09 0.65 -1.65
CA ALA A 103 -4.29 1.29 -1.11
C ALA A 103 -4.50 2.71 -1.65
N ILE A 104 -3.43 3.50 -1.82
CA ILE A 104 -3.51 4.82 -2.47
C ILE A 104 -4.00 4.69 -3.91
N ARG A 105 -3.49 3.75 -4.69
CA ARG A 105 -3.99 3.49 -6.04
C ARG A 105 -5.45 3.04 -6.05
N GLY A 106 -5.88 2.34 -5.00
CA GLY A 106 -7.27 1.94 -4.76
C GLY A 106 -8.21 3.09 -4.34
N GLY A 107 -7.68 4.31 -4.12
CA GLY A 107 -8.44 5.51 -3.81
C GLY A 107 -8.38 5.96 -2.35
N LEU A 108 -7.55 5.33 -1.51
CA LEU A 108 -7.31 5.80 -0.15
C LEU A 108 -6.51 7.10 -0.18
N SER A 109 -6.86 8.06 0.69
CA SER A 109 -6.10 9.30 0.83
C SER A 109 -4.62 9.02 1.19
N PRO A 110 -3.66 9.65 0.49
CA PRO A 110 -2.23 9.47 0.81
C PRO A 110 -1.89 9.77 2.26
N GLU A 111 -2.45 10.82 2.83
CA GLU A 111 -2.19 11.22 4.23
C GLU A 111 -2.63 10.13 5.22
N ILE A 112 -3.82 9.57 5.02
CA ILE A 112 -4.33 8.47 5.84
C ILE A 112 -3.44 7.23 5.66
N SER A 113 -3.08 6.91 4.43
CA SER A 113 -2.28 5.74 4.12
C SER A 113 -0.88 5.82 4.72
N PHE A 114 -0.23 6.98 4.66
CA PHE A 114 1.10 7.18 5.22
C PHE A 114 1.07 7.12 6.75
N SER A 115 0.12 7.80 7.39
CA SER A 115 -0.03 7.77 8.85
C SER A 115 -0.26 6.35 9.39
N LEU A 116 -1.06 5.54 8.66
CA LEU A 116 -1.27 4.14 9.02
C LEU A 116 -0.01 3.30 8.81
N SER A 117 0.71 3.52 7.71
CA SER A 117 2.00 2.88 7.44
C SER A 117 3.00 3.16 8.55
N ASP A 118 3.16 4.43 8.95
CA ASP A 118 4.07 4.84 10.02
C ASP A 118 3.73 4.14 11.34
N SER A 119 2.44 4.03 11.66
CA SER A 119 1.98 3.35 12.88
C SER A 119 2.33 1.86 12.89
N TYR A 120 2.13 1.17 11.77
CA TYR A 120 2.49 -0.26 11.67
C TYR A 120 4.00 -0.49 11.68
N ILE A 121 4.76 0.37 10.99
CA ILE A 121 6.23 0.28 10.95
C ILE A 121 6.81 0.49 12.34
N GLN A 122 6.32 1.45 13.11
CA GLN A 122 6.75 1.67 14.50
C GLN A 122 6.46 0.44 15.37
N GLN A 123 5.28 -0.17 15.24
CA GLN A 123 4.95 -1.40 15.98
C GLN A 123 5.84 -2.57 15.56
N ILE A 124 6.15 -2.72 14.26
CA ILE A 124 7.09 -3.74 13.77
C ILE A 124 8.49 -3.51 14.37
N GLU A 125 8.97 -2.26 14.43
CA GLU A 125 10.26 -1.94 15.05
C GLU A 125 10.31 -2.24 16.55
N GLU A 126 9.20 -2.07 17.26
CA GLU A 126 9.09 -2.40 18.68
C GLU A 126 8.98 -3.90 18.97
N CYS A 127 8.62 -4.72 17.98
CA CYS A 127 8.52 -6.16 18.15
C CYS A 127 9.85 -6.78 18.61
N LYS A 128 9.76 -7.61 19.66
CA LYS A 128 10.88 -8.40 20.19
C LYS A 128 10.74 -9.90 19.87
N ASP A 129 9.54 -10.32 19.52
CA ASP A 129 9.22 -11.70 19.16
C ASP A 129 9.10 -11.82 17.64
N LEU A 130 9.91 -12.70 17.09
CA LEU A 130 9.95 -13.02 15.67
C LEU A 130 8.59 -13.52 15.14
N ALA A 131 7.85 -14.28 15.95
CA ALA A 131 6.55 -14.84 15.57
C ALA A 131 5.44 -13.78 15.40
N LEU A 132 5.61 -12.57 15.93
CA LEU A 132 4.61 -11.52 15.86
C LEU A 132 4.77 -10.58 14.65
N VAL A 133 5.94 -10.58 14.01
CA VAL A 133 6.22 -9.60 12.92
C VAL A 133 5.38 -9.86 11.69
N ALA A 134 5.34 -11.09 11.18
CA ALA A 134 4.57 -11.43 9.99
C ALA A 134 3.05 -11.24 10.20
N PRO A 135 2.43 -11.72 11.29
CA PRO A 135 1.02 -11.44 11.57
C PRO A 135 0.68 -9.94 11.63
N LEU A 136 1.59 -9.11 12.15
CA LEU A 136 1.38 -7.67 12.22
C LEU A 136 1.42 -7.02 10.84
N ALA A 137 2.34 -7.43 9.97
CA ALA A 137 2.42 -6.95 8.60
C ALA A 137 1.18 -7.38 7.78
N HIS A 138 0.75 -8.64 7.86
CA HIS A 138 -0.47 -9.11 7.19
C HIS A 138 -1.72 -8.41 7.72
N LYS A 139 -1.79 -8.09 9.02
CA LYS A 139 -2.89 -7.28 9.56
C LYS A 139 -2.97 -5.91 8.89
N ALA A 140 -1.83 -5.29 8.60
CA ALA A 140 -1.82 -4.03 7.86
C ALA A 140 -2.41 -4.18 6.45
N GLU A 141 -2.07 -5.24 5.74
CA GLU A 141 -2.60 -5.52 4.39
C GLU A 141 -4.13 -5.66 4.40
N PHE A 142 -4.67 -6.46 5.32
CA PHE A 142 -6.12 -6.60 5.47
C PHE A 142 -6.78 -5.27 5.79
N GLN A 143 -6.20 -4.47 6.69
CA GLN A 143 -6.76 -3.16 7.05
C GLN A 143 -6.78 -2.21 5.85
N TYR A 144 -5.71 -2.18 5.03
CA TYR A 144 -5.69 -1.40 3.80
C TYR A 144 -6.76 -1.87 2.80
N ALA A 145 -6.89 -3.18 2.61
CA ALA A 145 -7.90 -3.75 1.71
C ALA A 145 -9.32 -3.42 2.17
N GLU A 146 -9.61 -3.49 3.48
CA GLU A 146 -10.90 -3.10 4.06
C GLU A 146 -11.22 -1.63 3.80
N MET A 147 -10.26 -0.72 4.04
CA MET A 147 -10.45 0.70 3.80
C MET A 147 -10.73 1.01 2.32
N VAL A 148 -10.03 0.35 1.40
CA VAL A 148 -10.29 0.49 -0.03
C VAL A 148 -11.65 -0.09 -0.41
N HIS A 149 -12.02 -1.25 0.14
CA HIS A 149 -13.33 -1.86 -0.06
C HIS A 149 -14.45 -0.89 0.31
N GLU A 150 -14.39 -0.28 1.49
CA GLU A 150 -15.39 0.71 1.93
C GLU A 150 -15.50 1.92 0.99
N ILE A 151 -14.37 2.42 0.49
CA ILE A 151 -14.35 3.55 -0.45
C ILE A 151 -15.08 3.16 -1.74
N LYS A 152 -14.78 1.98 -2.29
CA LYS A 152 -15.40 1.49 -3.53
C LYS A 152 -16.89 1.21 -3.37
N GLU A 153 -17.33 0.68 -2.24
CA GLU A 153 -18.75 0.45 -1.96
C GLU A 153 -19.52 1.78 -1.82
N LYS A 154 -18.95 2.78 -1.15
CA LYS A 154 -19.52 4.14 -1.10
C LYS A 154 -19.67 4.76 -2.49
N GLN A 155 -18.66 4.62 -3.36
CA GLN A 155 -18.71 5.09 -4.74
C GLN A 155 -19.79 4.39 -5.57
N LYS A 156 -19.92 3.07 -5.47
CA LYS A 156 -20.98 2.29 -6.13
C LYS A 156 -22.37 2.71 -5.66
N GLY A 157 -22.54 3.00 -4.37
CA GLY A 157 -23.80 3.49 -3.80
C GLY A 157 -24.22 4.85 -4.36
N ILE A 158 -23.27 5.77 -4.53
CA ILE A 158 -23.51 7.10 -5.13
C ILE A 158 -23.92 6.96 -6.60
N LEU A 159 -23.20 6.14 -7.37
CA LEU A 159 -23.51 5.92 -8.78
C LEU A 159 -24.88 5.26 -8.99
N LYS A 160 -25.32 4.34 -8.12
CA LYS A 160 -26.67 3.76 -8.15
C LYS A 160 -27.73 4.80 -7.88
N LYS A 161 -27.53 5.74 -6.95
CA LYS A 161 -28.48 6.83 -6.67
C LYS A 161 -28.58 7.82 -7.84
N GLN A 162 -27.50 8.08 -8.55
CA GLN A 162 -27.50 8.97 -9.72
C GLN A 162 -28.18 8.33 -10.94
N LYS A 163 -28.08 7.00 -11.12
CA LYS A 163 -28.73 6.29 -12.24
C LYS A 163 -30.23 6.09 -12.08
N ASN A 164 -30.83 6.39 -10.90
CA ASN A 164 -32.25 6.24 -10.65
C ASN A 164 -32.90 7.58 -10.22
N PRO A 165 -33.03 8.56 -11.13
CA PRO A 165 -33.60 9.89 -10.82
C PRO A 165 -35.11 9.86 -10.59
N ARG A 166 -35.78 8.70 -10.64
CA ARG A 166 -37.27 8.64 -10.61
C ARG A 166 -37.89 8.72 -9.22
N ILE A 167 -37.12 8.79 -8.12
CA ILE A 167 -37.71 8.80 -6.76
C ILE A 167 -37.83 10.20 -6.14
N ASN A 168 -37.20 11.23 -6.71
CA ASN A 168 -37.27 12.59 -6.15
C ASN A 168 -38.20 13.56 -6.88
N LYS A 169 -39.05 13.10 -7.80
CA LYS A 169 -39.96 13.99 -8.55
C LYS A 169 -41.41 13.98 -8.06
N CYS A 170 -41.71 13.52 -6.86
CA CYS A 170 -43.07 13.36 -6.36
C CYS A 170 -43.38 14.05 -5.03
N LYS A 171 -42.64 15.07 -4.61
CA LYS A 171 -42.99 15.85 -3.41
C LYS A 171 -43.23 17.33 -3.63
N ASP A 172 -42.92 17.88 -4.81
CA ASP A 172 -43.07 19.31 -5.04
C ASP A 172 -44.11 19.68 -6.13
N CYS A 173 -45.00 18.75 -6.50
CA CYS A 173 -46.07 19.01 -7.50
C CYS A 173 -47.47 19.09 -6.90
N LEU A 174 -47.64 19.62 -5.71
CA LEU A 174 -48.95 19.87 -5.13
C LEU A 174 -49.02 21.21 -4.42
N LEU A 175 -48.69 22.29 -5.09
CA LEU A 175 -49.06 23.64 -4.64
C LEU A 175 -48.94 24.65 -5.82
N TYR A 176 -49.85 24.57 -6.82
CA TYR A 176 -50.23 25.74 -7.58
C TYR A 176 -51.49 25.41 -8.41
N THR A 177 -52.65 25.44 -7.80
CA THR A 177 -53.88 25.74 -8.46
C THR A 177 -54.37 27.07 -7.92
N SER A 178 -53.99 28.12 -8.59
CA SER A 178 -54.61 29.44 -8.45
C SER A 178 -55.98 29.41 -9.10
N PRO A 179 -57.04 29.83 -8.44
CA PRO A 179 -58.33 30.02 -9.10
C PRO A 179 -58.28 31.28 -9.95
N SER A 180 -58.67 31.12 -11.20
CA SER A 180 -58.89 32.21 -12.16
C SER A 180 -60.06 33.10 -11.71
N PRO A 181 -59.94 34.41 -11.75
CA PRO A 181 -61.09 35.29 -11.60
C PRO A 181 -61.75 35.49 -12.97
N ARG A 182 -62.91 34.94 -13.16
CA ARG A 182 -63.90 35.46 -14.11
C ARG A 182 -65.27 35.41 -13.46
N ASP A 183 -65.80 36.52 -13.39
CA ASP A 183 -67.12 37.05 -13.75
C ASP A 183 -67.71 38.02 -12.74
N CYS A 184 -67.91 39.16 -13.31
CA CYS A 184 -68.73 40.39 -13.10
C CYS A 184 -68.17 41.45 -12.26
#